data_4f2e4ee68b6727edea02ff9949b34724
#
_entry.id   4f2e4ee68b6727edea02ff9949b34724
#
_cell.length_a   1.000
_cell.length_b   1.000
_cell.length_c   1.000
_cell.angle_alpha   90.00
_cell.angle_beta   90.00
_cell.angle_gamma   90.00
#
_symmetry.space_group_name_H-M   'P 1'
#
loop_
_entity.id
_entity.type
_entity.pdbx_description
1 polymer ?
#
loop_
_entity_poly.entity_id
_entity_poly.type
_entity_poly.pdbx_seq_one_letter_code
_entity_poly.pdbx_strand_id
1 'polypeptide(L)'
;NSGEPDSYLSYSVSTSPFTNQQSSVDEFGYAWSSSDVDDYIDYNWVDISDDNITLEFNQNDSSPGYFDLDFNFPFYGEEYNQLLINPNGWIGFGDDNDLWDNQSIFDDGSPLNAIFGYWDDLNPVSADNEVGEGYVRFHSNIDRAVIWYDDIIHWTSNEIRCDFQIIIYSSGDIIVN
;
A
#
# COMPACT_ATOMS: atom_id res chain seq x y z
N ASN A 1 17.09 2.89 -7.48
CA ASN A 1 16.30 3.25 -8.65
C ASN A 1 16.83 4.55 -9.23
N SER A 2 17.30 4.52 -10.47
CA SER A 2 17.85 5.69 -11.16
C SER A 2 16.72 6.46 -11.84
N GLY A 3 15.83 7.04 -11.05
CA GLY A 3 14.79 8.00 -11.40
C GLY A 3 14.70 8.48 -12.86
N GLU A 4 14.21 7.62 -13.75
CA GLU A 4 13.58 8.10 -14.96
C GLU A 4 12.12 8.43 -14.58
N PRO A 5 11.62 9.63 -14.89
CA PRO A 5 10.29 10.12 -14.44
C PRO A 5 9.09 9.32 -14.96
N ASP A 6 9.28 8.32 -15.79
CA ASP A 6 8.23 7.53 -16.44
C ASP A 6 8.35 6.01 -16.17
N SER A 7 9.10 5.58 -15.15
CA SER A 7 9.17 4.16 -14.81
C SER A 7 8.11 3.80 -13.77
N TYR A 8 7.05 3.15 -14.20
CA TYR A 8 6.04 2.56 -13.32
C TYR A 8 6.49 1.17 -12.89
N LEU A 9 6.58 0.91 -11.59
CA LEU A 9 6.75 -0.44 -11.05
C LEU A 9 5.38 -0.91 -10.56
N SER A 10 4.83 -1.93 -11.21
CA SER A 10 3.63 -2.62 -10.74
C SER A 10 3.99 -4.06 -10.42
N TYR A 11 3.56 -4.55 -9.26
CA TYR A 11 3.68 -5.96 -8.92
C TYR A 11 2.36 -6.49 -8.36
N SER A 12 2.07 -7.73 -8.63
CA SER A 12 0.92 -8.42 -8.07
C SER A 12 1.35 -9.61 -7.24
N VAL A 13 0.67 -9.83 -6.13
CA VAL A 13 0.80 -11.03 -5.30
C VAL A 13 -0.52 -11.77 -5.39
N SER A 14 -0.48 -13.05 -5.75
CA SER A 14 -1.68 -13.86 -5.97
C SER A 14 -1.53 -15.24 -5.37
N THR A 15 -2.64 -15.81 -4.90
CA THR A 15 -2.73 -17.19 -4.40
C THR A 15 -2.97 -18.22 -5.51
N SER A 16 -3.11 -17.78 -6.77
CA SER A 16 -3.29 -18.69 -7.92
C SER A 16 -1.97 -19.32 -8.36
N PRO A 17 -1.95 -20.59 -8.80
CA PRO A 17 -0.75 -21.22 -9.33
C PRO A 17 -0.40 -20.63 -10.69
N PHE A 18 0.56 -19.71 -10.72
CA PHE A 18 1.12 -19.19 -11.96
C PHE A 18 2.17 -20.18 -12.53
N THR A 19 2.08 -20.50 -13.80
CA THR A 19 2.94 -21.52 -14.43
C THR A 19 4.26 -21.00 -14.98
N ASN A 20 4.52 -19.68 -14.93
CA ASN A 20 5.72 -19.04 -15.49
C ASN A 20 6.40 -18.03 -14.55
N GLN A 21 6.35 -18.23 -13.23
CA GLN A 21 6.87 -17.28 -12.27
C GLN A 21 8.37 -17.40 -11.99
N GLN A 22 9.03 -16.27 -11.80
CA GLN A 22 10.39 -16.21 -11.29
C GLN A 22 10.46 -16.33 -9.76
N SER A 23 9.35 -16.15 -9.02
CA SER A 23 9.28 -16.37 -7.58
C SER A 23 8.76 -17.75 -7.24
N SER A 24 9.33 -18.38 -6.21
CA SER A 24 8.74 -19.57 -5.60
C SER A 24 7.52 -19.16 -4.79
N VAL A 25 6.49 -20.00 -4.82
CA VAL A 25 5.32 -19.86 -3.95
C VAL A 25 5.76 -20.13 -2.51
N ASP A 26 5.33 -19.28 -1.58
CA ASP A 26 5.57 -19.49 -0.16
C ASP A 26 4.64 -20.58 0.44
N GLU A 27 4.77 -20.85 1.75
CA GLU A 27 3.96 -21.90 2.42
C GLU A 27 2.46 -21.53 2.50
N PHE A 28 2.09 -20.27 2.33
CA PHE A 28 0.71 -19.78 2.32
C PHE A 28 0.11 -19.66 0.91
N GLY A 29 0.92 -19.89 -0.11
CA GLY A 29 0.48 -19.84 -1.49
C GLY A 29 0.75 -18.51 -2.20
N TYR A 30 1.42 -17.55 -1.56
CA TYR A 30 1.78 -16.29 -2.19
C TYR A 30 2.98 -16.44 -3.12
N ALA A 31 2.86 -15.81 -4.25
CA ALA A 31 3.95 -15.59 -5.20
C ALA A 31 3.82 -14.18 -5.77
N TRP A 32 4.93 -13.58 -6.15
CA TRP A 32 4.91 -12.25 -6.74
C TRP A 32 5.43 -12.27 -8.17
N SER A 33 4.93 -11.34 -8.96
CA SER A 33 5.45 -10.99 -10.27
C SER A 33 5.41 -9.48 -10.46
N SER A 34 6.20 -8.96 -11.39
CA SER A 34 6.20 -7.53 -11.72
C SER A 34 6.09 -7.32 -13.23
N SER A 35 5.61 -6.16 -13.64
CA SER A 35 5.55 -5.73 -15.04
C SER A 35 6.92 -5.67 -15.71
N ASP A 36 8.01 -5.59 -14.95
CA ASP A 36 9.38 -5.60 -15.50
C ASP A 36 9.82 -6.99 -16.00
N VAL A 37 9.19 -8.06 -15.51
CA VAL A 37 9.56 -9.44 -15.80
C VAL A 37 8.45 -10.25 -16.46
N ASP A 38 7.22 -9.77 -16.41
CA ASP A 38 6.06 -10.45 -16.97
C ASP A 38 5.22 -9.48 -17.83
N ASP A 39 5.33 -9.61 -19.13
CA ASP A 39 4.62 -8.78 -20.11
C ASP A 39 3.08 -8.95 -20.05
N TYR A 40 2.57 -9.90 -19.25
CA TYR A 40 1.13 -10.09 -19.04
C TYR A 40 0.57 -9.31 -17.85
N ILE A 41 1.43 -8.65 -17.06
CA ILE A 41 0.99 -7.77 -15.97
C ILE A 41 0.82 -6.36 -16.54
N ASP A 42 -0.42 -5.97 -16.69
CA ASP A 42 -0.77 -4.62 -17.11
C ASP A 42 -0.86 -3.69 -15.91
N TYR A 43 -0.32 -2.49 -16.06
CA TYR A 43 -0.58 -1.39 -15.15
C TYR A 43 -2.08 -1.06 -15.19
N ASN A 44 -2.74 -1.15 -14.03
CA ASN A 44 -4.18 -0.96 -13.93
C ASN A 44 -4.53 -0.01 -12.78
N TRP A 45 -4.45 1.27 -13.05
CA TRP A 45 -4.83 2.31 -12.10
C TRP A 45 -6.34 2.31 -11.85
N VAL A 46 -6.73 2.35 -10.58
CA VAL A 46 -8.14 2.44 -10.18
C VAL A 46 -8.42 3.86 -9.73
N ASP A 47 -9.15 4.60 -10.55
CA ASP A 47 -9.57 5.95 -10.19
C ASP A 47 -10.69 5.91 -9.14
N ILE A 48 -10.39 6.43 -7.95
CA ILE A 48 -11.32 6.59 -6.82
C ILE A 48 -11.50 8.08 -6.46
N SER A 49 -11.15 9.00 -7.34
CA SER A 49 -11.20 10.44 -7.06
C SER A 49 -12.59 10.95 -6.69
N ASP A 50 -13.63 10.37 -7.29
CA ASP A 50 -15.03 10.75 -7.08
C ASP A 50 -15.76 9.95 -5.98
N ASP A 51 -15.17 8.82 -5.52
CA ASP A 51 -15.78 7.90 -4.56
C ASP A 51 -14.74 7.39 -3.55
N ASN A 52 -14.38 8.24 -2.60
CA ASN A 52 -13.39 7.91 -1.60
C ASN A 52 -13.64 8.61 -0.26
N ILE A 53 -12.98 8.09 0.78
CA ILE A 53 -12.72 8.78 2.02
C ILE A 53 -11.31 9.36 1.93
N THR A 54 -11.17 10.67 1.99
CA THR A 54 -9.86 11.30 2.15
C THR A 54 -9.48 11.28 3.62
N LEU A 55 -8.31 10.70 3.92
CA LEU A 55 -7.83 10.55 5.28
C LEU A 55 -7.29 11.88 5.81
N GLU A 56 -7.64 12.18 7.07
CA GLU A 56 -7.03 13.25 7.84
C GLU A 56 -6.15 12.62 8.92
N PHE A 57 -4.86 12.92 8.92
CA PHE A 57 -3.92 12.45 9.91
C PHE A 57 -3.83 13.46 11.06
N ASN A 58 -3.88 12.97 12.31
CA ASN A 58 -3.65 13.81 13.48
C ASN A 58 -2.16 14.08 13.69
N GLN A 59 -1.31 13.19 13.18
CA GLN A 59 0.14 13.28 13.18
C GLN A 59 0.64 12.76 11.84
N ASN A 60 1.79 13.25 11.39
CA ASN A 60 2.35 12.88 10.08
C ASN A 60 2.81 11.42 9.97
N ASP A 61 3.05 10.73 11.10
CA ASP A 61 3.60 9.37 11.10
C ASP A 61 2.59 8.30 11.54
N SER A 62 1.46 8.70 12.12
CA SER A 62 0.53 7.75 12.74
C SER A 62 -0.74 7.56 11.91
N SER A 63 -1.17 6.32 11.79
CA SER A 63 -2.49 6.01 11.25
C SER A 63 -3.60 6.70 12.05
N PRO A 64 -4.65 7.22 11.40
CA PRO A 64 -5.80 7.82 12.10
C PRO A 64 -6.71 6.76 12.74
N GLY A 65 -6.41 5.48 12.61
CA GLY A 65 -7.15 4.35 13.15
C GLY A 65 -7.46 3.28 12.11
N TYR A 66 -8.40 2.40 12.47
CA TYR A 66 -8.82 1.31 11.58
C TYR A 66 -9.90 1.76 10.60
N PHE A 67 -9.81 1.23 9.38
CA PHE A 67 -10.79 1.39 8.31
C PHE A 67 -11.47 0.05 8.04
N ASP A 68 -12.78 0.06 8.03
CA ASP A 68 -13.58 -1.14 7.74
C ASP A 68 -13.45 -1.54 6.26
N LEU A 69 -13.31 -2.84 6.01
CA LEU A 69 -13.42 -3.44 4.69
C LEU A 69 -14.86 -3.95 4.48
N ASP A 70 -15.38 -3.82 3.27
CA ASP A 70 -16.68 -4.39 2.89
C ASP A 70 -16.62 -5.90 2.62
N PHE A 71 -15.47 -6.53 2.90
CA PHE A 71 -15.20 -7.97 2.74
C PHE A 71 -14.22 -8.46 3.81
N ASN A 72 -14.07 -9.78 3.92
CA ASN A 72 -12.97 -10.38 4.68
C ASN A 72 -11.78 -10.59 3.75
N PHE A 73 -10.67 -9.97 4.08
CA PHE A 73 -9.41 -10.12 3.35
C PHE A 73 -8.60 -11.28 3.93
N PRO A 74 -8.35 -12.35 3.17
CA PRO A 74 -7.47 -13.43 3.61
C PRO A 74 -6.01 -13.02 3.46
N PHE A 75 -5.24 -13.10 4.56
CA PHE A 75 -3.83 -12.75 4.55
C PHE A 75 -3.05 -13.67 5.49
N TYR A 76 -2.10 -14.45 4.96
CA TYR A 76 -1.26 -15.41 5.68
C TYR A 76 -2.02 -16.34 6.64
N GLY A 77 -3.16 -16.85 6.19
CA GLY A 77 -3.98 -17.84 6.94
C GLY A 77 -4.99 -17.26 7.92
N GLU A 78 -5.03 -15.95 8.07
CA GLU A 78 -6.01 -15.21 8.87
C GLU A 78 -6.96 -14.42 7.97
N GLU A 79 -8.09 -13.96 8.50
CA GLU A 79 -9.05 -13.10 7.81
C GLU A 79 -9.19 -11.78 8.54
N TYR A 80 -9.14 -10.68 7.80
CA TYR A 80 -9.22 -9.31 8.31
C TYR A 80 -10.38 -8.55 7.66
N ASN A 81 -11.19 -7.88 8.46
CA ASN A 81 -12.26 -7.00 7.99
C ASN A 81 -12.00 -5.52 8.26
N GLN A 82 -10.79 -5.21 8.72
CA GLN A 82 -10.30 -3.86 8.99
C GLN A 82 -8.81 -3.80 8.66
N LEU A 83 -8.32 -2.61 8.33
CA LEU A 83 -6.90 -2.34 8.14
C LEU A 83 -6.52 -0.96 8.71
N LEU A 84 -5.25 -0.81 9.04
CA LEU A 84 -4.61 0.47 9.30
C LEU A 84 -4.01 1.02 8.00
N ILE A 85 -4.08 2.31 7.79
CA ILE A 85 -3.42 3.00 6.69
C ILE A 85 -2.40 3.97 7.29
N ASN A 86 -1.11 3.68 7.09
CA ASN A 86 -0.05 4.53 7.60
C ASN A 86 0.32 5.60 6.56
N PRO A 87 0.52 6.87 6.96
CA PRO A 87 0.91 7.94 6.03
C PRO A 87 2.22 7.67 5.31
N ASN A 88 3.10 6.84 5.86
CA ASN A 88 4.42 6.51 5.33
C ASN A 88 4.43 5.33 4.33
N GLY A 89 3.32 5.11 3.61
CA GLY A 89 3.30 4.27 2.41
C GLY A 89 3.08 2.78 2.63
N TRP A 90 2.47 2.37 3.74
CA TRP A 90 2.14 0.98 4.02
C TRP A 90 0.75 0.82 4.70
N ILE A 91 0.21 -0.38 4.65
CA ILE A 91 -1.02 -0.77 5.35
C ILE A 91 -0.75 -1.96 6.27
N GLY A 92 -1.48 -2.03 7.37
CA GLY A 92 -1.33 -3.10 8.38
C GLY A 92 -2.64 -3.74 8.80
N PHE A 93 -2.58 -5.00 9.22
CA PHE A 93 -3.73 -5.79 9.68
C PHE A 93 -3.63 -6.19 11.15
N GLY A 94 -2.79 -5.57 11.90
CA GLY A 94 -2.54 -5.93 13.29
C GLY A 94 -2.34 -4.72 14.17
N ASP A 95 -1.27 -4.74 14.92
CA ASP A 95 -0.96 -3.70 15.88
C ASP A 95 -0.73 -2.36 15.18
N ASP A 96 -1.24 -1.30 15.81
CA ASP A 96 -0.96 0.06 15.40
C ASP A 96 0.54 0.32 15.52
N ASN A 97 1.12 0.85 14.44
CA ASN A 97 2.52 1.18 14.39
C ASN A 97 2.68 2.48 13.60
N ASP A 98 3.39 3.42 14.18
CA ASP A 98 3.67 4.75 13.65
C ASP A 98 5.10 4.85 13.05
N LEU A 99 5.64 3.73 12.59
CA LEU A 99 6.99 3.66 12.07
C LEU A 99 7.10 4.35 10.71
N TRP A 100 7.86 5.43 10.68
CA TRP A 100 8.17 6.22 9.48
C TRP A 100 9.51 5.84 8.84
N ASP A 101 10.50 5.47 9.68
CA ASP A 101 11.87 5.16 9.25
C ASP A 101 11.90 3.75 8.65
N ASN A 102 12.09 3.68 7.33
CA ASN A 102 12.17 2.41 6.63
C ASN A 102 13.44 1.62 7.03
N GLN A 103 13.25 0.36 7.27
CA GLN A 103 14.30 -0.56 7.70
C GLN A 103 14.12 -1.92 7.03
N SER A 104 14.98 -2.87 7.31
CA SER A 104 14.79 -4.23 6.83
C SER A 104 13.47 -4.81 7.36
N ILE A 105 12.65 -5.40 6.49
CA ILE A 105 11.36 -6.01 6.84
C ILE A 105 11.52 -7.11 7.92
N PHE A 106 12.71 -7.69 8.05
CA PHE A 106 13.01 -8.75 9.03
C PHE A 106 13.63 -8.23 10.32
N ASP A 107 13.81 -6.92 10.48
CA ASP A 107 14.38 -6.36 11.71
C ASP A 107 13.31 -6.32 12.81
N ASP A 108 13.77 -6.45 14.08
CA ASP A 108 12.90 -6.28 15.24
C ASP A 108 12.33 -4.86 15.25
N GLY A 109 11.00 -4.73 15.25
CA GLY A 109 10.30 -3.46 15.24
C GLY A 109 9.70 -3.07 13.89
N SER A 110 9.94 -3.82 12.81
CA SER A 110 9.19 -3.63 11.57
C SER A 110 7.71 -3.97 11.76
N PRO A 111 6.80 -3.27 11.09
CA PRO A 111 5.39 -3.60 11.14
C PRO A 111 5.13 -5.05 10.75
N LEU A 112 4.37 -5.77 11.57
CA LEU A 112 3.96 -7.14 11.30
C LEU A 112 2.60 -7.16 10.63
N ASN A 113 2.34 -8.20 9.83
CA ASN A 113 1.09 -8.33 9.05
C ASN A 113 0.80 -7.07 8.24
N ALA A 114 1.79 -6.63 7.47
CA ALA A 114 1.75 -5.38 6.71
C ALA A 114 2.05 -5.60 5.22
N ILE A 115 1.53 -4.69 4.40
CA ILE A 115 1.81 -4.59 2.97
C ILE A 115 2.45 -3.23 2.72
N PHE A 116 3.65 -3.24 2.17
CA PHE A 116 4.43 -2.04 1.89
C PHE A 116 4.29 -1.70 0.40
N GLY A 117 3.70 -0.53 0.11
CA GLY A 117 3.63 0.01 -1.24
C GLY A 117 4.92 0.74 -1.59
N TYR A 118 5.11 1.87 -0.96
CA TYR A 118 6.34 2.66 -1.02
C TYR A 118 6.63 3.19 0.39
N TRP A 119 7.29 2.37 1.20
CA TRP A 119 7.59 2.71 2.58
C TRP A 119 8.77 3.68 2.67
N ASP A 120 8.48 4.91 3.01
CA ASP A 120 9.45 5.98 3.20
C ASP A 120 8.81 7.06 4.10
N ASP A 121 9.60 8.01 4.58
CA ASP A 121 9.15 9.15 5.38
C ASP A 121 8.34 10.12 4.52
N LEU A 122 7.06 9.81 4.33
CA LEU A 122 6.14 10.57 3.51
C LEU A 122 5.35 11.56 4.36
N ASN A 123 4.91 12.64 3.72
CA ASN A 123 4.27 13.75 4.41
C ASN A 123 2.96 14.19 3.73
N PRO A 124 1.88 13.43 3.88
CA PRO A 124 0.57 13.85 3.40
C PRO A 124 0.02 15.03 4.21
N VAL A 125 -1.05 15.63 3.73
CA VAL A 125 -1.77 16.66 4.49
C VAL A 125 -2.21 16.10 5.83
N SER A 126 -1.83 16.78 6.91
CA SER A 126 -2.09 16.40 8.29
C SER A 126 -2.55 17.60 9.09
N ALA A 127 -3.37 17.36 10.10
CA ALA A 127 -3.85 18.42 11.01
C ALA A 127 -2.71 19.11 11.77
N ASP A 128 -1.62 18.37 12.03
CA ASP A 128 -0.46 18.87 12.78
C ASP A 128 0.67 19.38 11.87
N ASN A 129 0.51 19.25 10.56
CA ASN A 129 1.55 19.56 9.60
C ASN A 129 1.13 20.67 8.64
N GLU A 130 1.71 21.83 8.82
CA GLU A 130 1.44 23.01 7.97
C GLU A 130 2.06 22.91 6.55
N VAL A 131 2.94 21.93 6.33
CA VAL A 131 3.71 21.79 5.09
C VAL A 131 3.46 20.48 4.35
N GLY A 132 2.60 19.60 4.87
CA GLY A 132 2.19 18.37 4.20
C GLY A 132 1.44 18.68 2.90
N GLU A 133 1.70 17.89 1.86
CA GLU A 133 1.02 17.99 0.57
C GLU A 133 0.62 16.61 0.07
N GLY A 134 -0.43 16.60 -0.76
CA GLY A 134 -1.03 15.39 -1.27
C GLY A 134 -2.02 14.77 -0.29
N TYR A 135 -2.66 13.70 -0.69
CA TYR A 135 -3.74 13.07 0.06
C TYR A 135 -3.58 11.56 0.08
N VAL A 136 -3.99 10.94 1.17
CA VAL A 136 -4.25 9.49 1.19
C VAL A 136 -5.75 9.28 1.08
N ARG A 137 -6.17 8.50 0.09
CA ARG A 137 -7.57 8.21 -0.20
C ARG A 137 -7.85 6.74 -0.02
N PHE A 138 -9.02 6.42 0.47
CA PHE A 138 -9.47 5.07 0.71
C PHE A 138 -10.85 4.84 0.11
N HIS A 139 -11.01 3.72 -0.56
CA HIS A 139 -12.31 3.20 -1.00
C HIS A 139 -12.36 1.70 -0.77
N SER A 140 -13.48 1.20 -0.28
CA SER A 140 -13.75 -0.23 -0.16
C SER A 140 -15.10 -0.57 -0.79
N ASN A 141 -15.18 -1.75 -1.37
CA ASN A 141 -16.43 -2.37 -1.80
C ASN A 141 -16.32 -3.90 -1.64
N ILE A 142 -17.37 -4.65 -1.97
CA ILE A 142 -17.43 -6.11 -1.80
C ILE A 142 -16.30 -6.89 -2.52
N ASP A 143 -15.67 -6.32 -3.54
CA ASP A 143 -14.67 -7.00 -4.35
C ASP A 143 -13.24 -6.63 -3.96
N ARG A 144 -13.02 -5.36 -3.56
CA ARG A 144 -11.67 -4.83 -3.30
C ARG A 144 -11.68 -3.59 -2.42
N ALA A 145 -10.51 -3.29 -1.84
CA ALA A 145 -10.19 -2.00 -1.29
C ALA A 145 -9.01 -1.37 -2.04
N VAL A 146 -9.04 -0.06 -2.20
CA VAL A 146 -8.02 0.75 -2.85
C VAL A 146 -7.53 1.81 -1.87
N ILE A 147 -6.23 1.84 -1.66
CA ILE A 147 -5.55 2.86 -0.90
C ILE A 147 -4.67 3.62 -1.88
N TRP A 148 -4.97 4.89 -2.08
CA TRP A 148 -4.28 5.75 -3.04
C TRP A 148 -3.54 6.85 -2.29
N TYR A 149 -2.22 6.83 -2.41
CA TYR A 149 -1.32 7.89 -2.00
C TYR A 149 -1.19 8.85 -3.20
N ASP A 150 -1.90 9.97 -3.12
CA ASP A 150 -2.16 10.92 -4.21
C ASP A 150 -1.27 12.15 -4.05
N ASP A 151 -0.24 12.25 -4.89
CA ASP A 151 0.69 13.39 -4.98
C ASP A 151 1.39 13.71 -3.63
N ILE A 152 1.76 12.68 -2.87
CA ILE A 152 2.38 12.81 -1.54
C ILE A 152 3.83 13.28 -1.67
N ILE A 153 4.22 14.27 -0.87
CA ILE A 153 5.63 14.69 -0.77
C ILE A 153 6.41 13.81 0.21
N HIS A 154 7.72 13.75 0.01
CA HIS A 154 8.64 13.23 1.01
C HIS A 154 8.88 14.27 2.12
N TRP A 155 9.04 13.84 3.39
CA TRP A 155 9.23 14.73 4.53
C TRP A 155 10.35 15.77 4.35
N THR A 156 11.48 15.36 3.77
CA THR A 156 12.65 16.24 3.60
C THR A 156 12.65 17.04 2.29
N SER A 157 11.69 16.80 1.39
CA SER A 157 11.70 17.44 0.06
C SER A 157 10.30 17.51 -0.54
N ASN A 158 9.84 18.71 -0.82
CA ASN A 158 8.61 18.95 -1.58
C ASN A 158 8.81 18.86 -3.11
N GLU A 159 10.01 18.55 -3.56
CA GLU A 159 10.28 18.27 -4.99
C GLU A 159 10.11 16.80 -5.34
N ILE A 160 10.18 15.90 -4.33
CA ILE A 160 9.95 14.46 -4.50
C ILE A 160 8.47 14.19 -4.22
N ARG A 161 7.76 13.71 -5.23
CA ARG A 161 6.34 13.38 -5.13
C ARG A 161 6.12 11.93 -5.50
N CYS A 162 5.25 11.29 -4.73
CA CYS A 162 4.88 9.89 -4.91
C CYS A 162 3.40 9.79 -5.22
N ASP A 163 3.08 8.99 -6.22
CA ASP A 163 1.71 8.68 -6.61
C ASP A 163 1.63 7.16 -6.84
N PHE A 164 0.94 6.45 -5.96
CA PHE A 164 0.87 5.00 -6.01
C PHE A 164 -0.39 4.47 -5.33
N GLN A 165 -0.73 3.22 -5.62
CA GLN A 165 -1.86 2.53 -5.02
C GLN A 165 -1.45 1.19 -4.42
N ILE A 166 -2.05 0.86 -3.28
CA ILE A 166 -2.14 -0.49 -2.75
C ILE A 166 -3.58 -0.95 -2.94
N ILE A 167 -3.77 -2.04 -3.67
CA ILE A 167 -5.09 -2.62 -3.93
C ILE A 167 -5.11 -4.03 -3.38
N ILE A 168 -6.08 -4.32 -2.52
CA ILE A 168 -6.31 -5.66 -1.97
C ILE A 168 -7.69 -6.16 -2.41
N TYR A 169 -7.76 -7.41 -2.81
CA TYR A 169 -8.99 -8.03 -3.31
C TYR A 169 -9.54 -9.06 -2.33
N SER A 170 -10.85 -9.25 -2.33
CA SER A 170 -11.52 -10.28 -1.52
C SER A 170 -11.03 -11.70 -1.80
N SER A 171 -10.37 -11.92 -2.94
CA SER A 171 -9.68 -13.18 -3.29
C SER A 171 -8.36 -13.42 -2.56
N GLY A 172 -7.78 -12.39 -1.91
CA GLY A 172 -6.44 -12.41 -1.33
C GLY A 172 -5.34 -11.88 -2.26
N ASP A 173 -5.69 -11.51 -3.50
CA ASP A 173 -4.75 -10.88 -4.42
C ASP A 173 -4.39 -9.46 -3.97
N ILE A 174 -3.14 -9.07 -4.21
CA ILE A 174 -2.60 -7.76 -3.87
C ILE A 174 -1.94 -7.17 -5.11
N ILE A 175 -2.22 -5.90 -5.39
CA ILE A 175 -1.56 -5.13 -6.45
C ILE A 175 -0.97 -3.87 -5.85
N VAL A 176 0.25 -3.53 -6.24
CA VAL A 176 0.87 -2.24 -6.00
C VAL A 176 1.17 -1.60 -7.36
N ASN A 177 0.58 -0.44 -7.60
CA ASN A 177 0.74 0.35 -8.82
C ASN A 177 1.62 1.57 -8.57
#